data_4f4be0e007bbe97d35c3ab821918228e
#
_entry.id   4f4be0e007bbe97d35c3ab821918228e
#
_cell.length_a   1.000
_cell.length_b   1.000
_cell.length_c   1.000
_cell.angle_alpha   90.00
_cell.angle_beta   90.00
_cell.angle_gamma   90.00
#
_symmetry.space_group_name_H-M   'P 1'
#
loop_
_entity.id
_entity.type
_entity.pdbx_description
1 polymer ?
#
loop_
_entity_poly.entity_id
_entity_poly.type
_entity_poly.pdbx_seq_one_letter_code
_entity_poly.pdbx_strand_id
1 'polypeptide(L)'
;FITAVYNPKSEGRYWQLYRLKEIFLQQRAGNTPVGYVRQAGRPEQEVTVTTLADFDPEQIDMFTVVLLGNSQSYNWEGKMITPRGYYQKMKHGDGGFVSKPGQEIMIRSFRTIASELKHPDIPLDRKWVLLHTIHTTADFDMENIFYADEEAVDSIYRALSGGKVKTIVTDVTMAASGIRKGALERLGLEVKCYLADPRVAEMASRMNITRTQAGIRLATEEHPDALYVFGNAPTALMELCSLMRRGKACPVGVVGAPVGFVNVRESKYMLKSFTAVPKIIIEGRKGGSNLAATIVNAILCFDDAGQLLPGRDL
;
A
#
# COMPACT_ATOMS: atom_id res chain seq x y z
N PHE A 1 5.65 -20.47 -6.97
CA PHE A 1 4.85 -21.14 -5.92
C PHE A 1 5.30 -22.59 -5.77
N ILE A 2 5.22 -23.14 -4.52
CA ILE A 2 5.24 -24.57 -4.27
C ILE A 2 3.80 -25.06 -4.30
N THR A 3 3.58 -26.24 -4.85
CA THR A 3 2.25 -26.86 -4.87
C THR A 3 2.25 -28.07 -3.95
N ALA A 4 1.31 -28.13 -3.03
CA ALA A 4 1.09 -29.29 -2.16
C ALA A 4 -0.19 -30.00 -2.59
N VAL A 5 -0.12 -31.33 -2.75
CA VAL A 5 -1.26 -32.17 -3.11
C VAL A 5 -1.47 -33.19 -1.97
N TYR A 6 -2.61 -33.07 -1.33
CA TYR A 6 -3.02 -33.94 -0.22
C TYR A 6 -3.95 -35.03 -0.72
N ASN A 7 -3.83 -36.24 -0.18
CA ASN A 7 -4.66 -37.37 -0.55
C ASN A 7 -4.78 -37.58 -2.09
N PRO A 8 -3.63 -37.67 -2.79
CA PRO A 8 -3.55 -37.48 -4.23
C PRO A 8 -4.07 -38.68 -5.06
N LYS A 9 -4.17 -39.87 -4.47
CA LYS A 9 -4.58 -41.10 -5.15
C LYS A 9 -5.61 -41.89 -4.33
N SER A 10 -6.62 -42.42 -5.00
CA SER A 10 -7.61 -43.37 -4.45
C SER A 10 -8.12 -44.25 -5.60
N GLU A 11 -8.94 -45.25 -5.34
CA GLU A 11 -9.49 -46.14 -6.39
C GLU A 11 -10.15 -45.38 -7.54
N GLY A 12 -10.86 -44.28 -7.27
CA GLY A 12 -11.48 -43.43 -8.30
C GLY A 12 -10.62 -42.27 -8.80
N ARG A 13 -9.43 -42.05 -8.23
CA ARG A 13 -8.55 -40.94 -8.53
C ARG A 13 -7.11 -41.41 -8.75
N TYR A 14 -6.86 -42.11 -9.84
CA TYR A 14 -5.54 -42.68 -10.16
C TYR A 14 -4.83 -41.97 -11.30
N TRP A 15 -5.55 -41.42 -12.26
CA TRP A 15 -5.00 -40.77 -13.47
C TRP A 15 -4.64 -39.28 -13.26
N GLN A 16 -5.18 -38.63 -12.23
CA GLN A 16 -5.02 -37.19 -12.00
C GLN A 16 -3.57 -36.82 -11.69
N LEU A 17 -2.82 -37.67 -11.01
CA LEU A 17 -1.39 -37.43 -10.74
C LEU A 17 -0.55 -37.50 -12.02
N TYR A 18 -0.87 -38.36 -12.95
CA TYR A 18 -0.23 -38.40 -14.27
C TYR A 18 -0.48 -37.10 -15.02
N ARG A 19 -1.74 -36.65 -15.04
CA ARG A 19 -2.12 -35.40 -15.69
C ARG A 19 -1.46 -34.19 -15.02
N LEU A 20 -1.35 -34.18 -13.71
CA LEU A 20 -0.64 -33.18 -12.95
C LEU A 20 0.84 -33.13 -13.35
N LYS A 21 1.52 -34.28 -13.41
CA LYS A 21 2.92 -34.39 -13.86
C LYS A 21 3.09 -33.79 -15.27
N GLU A 22 2.23 -34.14 -16.22
CA GLU A 22 2.26 -33.59 -17.57
C GLU A 22 2.12 -32.07 -17.61
N ILE A 23 1.13 -31.50 -16.89
CA ILE A 23 0.90 -30.06 -16.82
C ILE A 23 2.12 -29.34 -16.23
N PHE A 24 2.71 -29.90 -15.19
CA PHE A 24 3.87 -29.28 -14.57
C PHE A 24 5.11 -29.36 -15.45
N LEU A 25 5.32 -30.44 -16.19
CA LEU A 25 6.42 -30.57 -17.15
C LEU A 25 6.33 -29.60 -18.33
N GLN A 26 5.13 -29.13 -18.66
CA GLN A 26 4.96 -28.06 -19.67
C GLN A 26 5.42 -26.69 -19.18
N GLN A 27 5.45 -26.47 -17.86
CA GLN A 27 5.71 -25.17 -17.25
C GLN A 27 6.97 -25.12 -16.39
N ARG A 28 7.57 -26.26 -16.05
CA ARG A 28 8.73 -26.40 -15.19
C ARG A 28 9.75 -27.36 -15.79
N ALA A 29 11.01 -27.11 -15.49
CA ALA A 29 12.09 -28.00 -15.91
C ALA A 29 11.95 -29.38 -15.27
N GLY A 30 12.32 -30.44 -16.00
CA GLY A 30 12.23 -31.83 -15.52
C GLY A 30 13.03 -32.10 -14.27
N ASN A 31 14.11 -31.37 -14.03
CA ASN A 31 14.93 -31.44 -12.82
C ASN A 31 14.36 -30.69 -11.61
N THR A 32 13.14 -30.11 -11.72
CA THR A 32 12.45 -29.48 -10.58
C THR A 32 12.25 -30.52 -9.47
N PRO A 33 12.66 -30.25 -8.22
CA PRO A 33 12.49 -31.19 -7.11
C PRO A 33 11.02 -31.47 -6.81
N VAL A 34 10.73 -32.73 -6.55
CA VAL A 34 9.46 -33.23 -6.05
C VAL A 34 9.75 -34.04 -4.79
N GLY A 35 9.12 -33.66 -3.68
CA GLY A 35 9.16 -34.40 -2.44
C GLY A 35 7.81 -35.04 -2.17
N TYR A 36 7.78 -36.26 -1.68
CA TYR A 36 6.55 -36.86 -1.16
C TYR A 36 6.79 -37.56 0.18
N VAL A 37 5.80 -37.46 1.04
CA VAL A 37 5.84 -38.03 2.38
C VAL A 37 4.63 -38.91 2.56
N ARG A 38 4.88 -40.16 2.77
CA ARG A 38 3.87 -41.16 3.12
C ARG A 38 3.72 -41.21 4.64
N GLN A 39 2.49 -41.26 5.14
CA GLN A 39 2.16 -41.29 6.58
C GLN A 39 2.85 -40.16 7.39
N ALA A 40 2.82 -38.94 6.89
CA ALA A 40 3.45 -37.77 7.51
C ALA A 40 3.06 -37.63 9.00
N GLY A 41 4.07 -37.51 9.88
CA GLY A 41 3.89 -37.33 11.32
C GLY A 41 3.53 -38.63 12.08
N ARG A 42 3.63 -39.83 11.45
CA ARG A 42 3.41 -41.11 12.06
C ARG A 42 4.72 -41.89 12.20
N PRO A 43 4.77 -42.95 13.07
CA PRO A 43 5.98 -43.78 13.21
C PRO A 43 6.49 -44.40 11.92
N GLU A 44 5.58 -44.69 10.97
CA GLU A 44 5.88 -45.29 9.66
C GLU A 44 6.10 -44.25 8.58
N GLN A 45 6.47 -43.02 8.93
CA GLN A 45 6.74 -41.97 7.97
C GLN A 45 7.89 -42.33 7.03
N GLU A 46 7.63 -42.26 5.74
CA GLU A 46 8.62 -42.38 4.68
C GLU A 46 8.72 -41.09 3.89
N VAL A 47 9.95 -40.57 3.67
CA VAL A 47 10.22 -39.36 2.91
C VAL A 47 11.03 -39.70 1.69
N THR A 48 10.55 -39.25 0.51
CA THR A 48 11.26 -39.42 -0.75
C THR A 48 11.40 -38.06 -1.43
N VAL A 49 12.61 -37.75 -1.94
CA VAL A 49 12.88 -36.57 -2.76
C VAL A 49 13.42 -37.03 -4.12
N THR A 50 12.76 -36.60 -5.18
CA THR A 50 13.05 -36.96 -6.57
C THR A 50 12.97 -35.71 -7.45
N THR A 51 13.00 -35.91 -8.78
CA THR A 51 12.78 -34.82 -9.74
C THR A 51 11.39 -34.96 -10.40
N LEU A 52 10.89 -33.90 -11.01
CA LEU A 52 9.62 -33.92 -11.71
C LEU A 52 9.61 -34.91 -12.88
N ALA A 53 10.76 -35.08 -13.56
CA ALA A 53 10.92 -36.09 -14.62
C ALA A 53 10.83 -37.52 -14.09
N ASP A 54 11.51 -37.79 -12.96
CA ASP A 54 11.63 -39.12 -12.36
C ASP A 54 10.47 -39.45 -11.40
N PHE A 55 9.63 -38.47 -11.09
CA PHE A 55 8.46 -38.68 -10.21
C PHE A 55 7.53 -39.71 -10.79
N ASP A 56 7.34 -40.81 -10.06
CA ASP A 56 6.47 -41.92 -10.45
C ASP A 56 5.14 -41.88 -9.65
N PRO A 57 4.01 -41.56 -10.31
CA PRO A 57 2.69 -41.56 -9.69
C PRO A 57 2.26 -42.93 -9.11
N GLU A 58 2.85 -44.06 -9.56
CA GLU A 58 2.49 -45.37 -9.05
C GLU A 58 2.98 -45.59 -7.60
N GLN A 59 4.02 -44.90 -7.17
CA GLN A 59 4.53 -44.99 -5.79
C GLN A 59 3.68 -44.19 -4.78
N ILE A 60 2.64 -43.52 -5.25
CA ILE A 60 1.82 -42.63 -4.43
C ILE A 60 0.51 -43.35 -4.04
N ASP A 61 0.14 -43.25 -2.79
CA ASP A 61 -1.12 -43.75 -2.24
C ASP A 61 -1.95 -42.64 -1.58
N MET A 62 -3.09 -42.99 -0.98
CA MET A 62 -3.98 -42.04 -0.33
C MET A 62 -3.40 -41.44 0.98
N PHE A 63 -2.37 -42.05 1.57
CA PHE A 63 -1.71 -41.57 2.79
C PHE A 63 -0.51 -40.70 2.52
N THR A 64 -0.31 -40.32 1.27
CA THR A 64 0.86 -39.56 0.80
C THR A 64 0.51 -38.06 0.60
N VAL A 65 1.43 -37.22 0.94
CA VAL A 65 1.43 -35.77 0.56
C VAL A 65 2.54 -35.56 -0.46
N VAL A 66 2.21 -34.96 -1.60
CA VAL A 66 3.18 -34.64 -2.67
C VAL A 66 3.42 -33.15 -2.70
N LEU A 67 4.69 -32.74 -2.69
CA LEU A 67 5.16 -31.37 -2.79
C LEU A 67 5.94 -31.19 -4.09
N LEU A 68 5.46 -30.29 -4.98
CA LEU A 68 6.16 -29.93 -6.20
C LEU A 68 6.88 -28.59 -6.02
N GLY A 69 8.18 -28.60 -6.19
CA GLY A 69 9.06 -27.45 -6.09
C GLY A 69 8.81 -26.38 -7.15
N ASN A 70 9.57 -25.33 -7.10
CA ASN A 70 9.61 -24.24 -8.10
C ASN A 70 11.02 -24.09 -8.67
N SER A 71 11.24 -23.08 -9.52
CA SER A 71 12.54 -22.79 -10.15
C SER A 71 13.69 -22.49 -9.18
N GLN A 72 13.40 -22.26 -7.89
CA GLN A 72 14.39 -21.98 -6.84
C GLN A 72 14.57 -23.18 -5.91
N SER A 73 13.74 -24.23 -6.06
CA SER A 73 13.85 -25.44 -5.25
C SER A 73 15.03 -26.29 -5.69
N TYR A 74 15.73 -26.92 -4.74
CA TYR A 74 16.83 -27.82 -5.00
C TYR A 74 16.85 -28.95 -3.97
N ASN A 75 17.50 -30.06 -4.34
CA ASN A 75 17.78 -31.17 -3.43
C ASN A 75 19.11 -30.90 -2.71
N TRP A 76 19.10 -31.00 -1.40
CA TRP A 76 20.32 -30.93 -0.58
C TRP A 76 20.29 -32.05 0.45
N GLU A 77 21.23 -32.95 0.33
CA GLU A 77 21.37 -34.13 1.22
C GLU A 77 20.04 -34.91 1.41
N GLY A 78 19.33 -35.16 0.31
CA GLY A 78 18.06 -35.90 0.35
C GLY A 78 16.86 -35.09 0.88
N LYS A 79 17.04 -33.79 1.07
CA LYS A 79 15.96 -32.88 1.51
C LYS A 79 15.60 -31.90 0.40
N MET A 80 14.32 -31.71 0.19
CA MET A 80 13.84 -30.67 -0.71
C MET A 80 13.86 -29.30 -0.03
N ILE A 81 14.72 -28.43 -0.50
CA ILE A 81 14.86 -27.06 0.01
C ILE A 81 14.23 -26.09 -0.98
N THR A 82 13.39 -25.19 -0.48
CA THR A 82 12.91 -24.06 -1.25
C THR A 82 13.24 -22.77 -0.50
N PRO A 83 14.17 -21.96 -1.03
CA PRO A 83 14.54 -20.70 -0.40
C PRO A 83 13.36 -19.74 -0.32
N ARG A 84 13.08 -19.19 0.85
CA ARG A 84 12.07 -18.16 1.07
C ARG A 84 12.62 -16.73 0.91
N GLY A 85 13.66 -16.55 0.09
CA GLY A 85 14.27 -15.23 -0.13
C GLY A 85 15.15 -14.71 1.02
N TYR A 86 15.34 -15.48 2.10
CA TYR A 86 16.18 -15.08 3.23
C TYR A 86 17.68 -15.15 2.93
N TYR A 87 18.10 -15.94 1.92
CA TYR A 87 19.53 -16.15 1.58
C TYR A 87 20.20 -14.94 0.91
N GLN A 88 19.46 -14.02 0.32
CA GLN A 88 20.03 -12.78 -0.19
C GLN A 88 20.52 -11.85 0.95
N LYS A 89 20.03 -12.06 2.18
CA LYS A 89 20.46 -11.33 3.37
C LYS A 89 21.83 -11.76 3.93
N MET A 90 22.29 -12.97 3.62
CA MET A 90 23.56 -13.50 4.16
C MET A 90 24.80 -13.21 3.30
N LYS A 91 24.66 -12.71 2.07
CA LYS A 91 25.77 -12.48 1.15
C LYS A 91 26.27 -11.04 1.01
N HIS A 92 25.71 -10.09 1.75
CA HIS A 92 26.21 -8.72 1.78
C HIS A 92 26.71 -8.36 3.19
N GLY A 93 27.83 -8.97 3.55
CA GLY A 93 28.71 -8.44 4.56
C GLY A 93 29.59 -7.39 3.91
N ASP A 94 29.09 -6.17 3.81
CA ASP A 94 29.82 -4.92 3.71
C ASP A 94 28.80 -3.81 3.94
N GLY A 95 28.94 -3.09 5.05
CA GLY A 95 28.45 -1.76 5.43
C GLY A 95 27.17 -1.17 4.79
N GLY A 96 26.29 -1.97 4.20
CA GLY A 96 25.09 -1.54 3.51
C GLY A 96 23.85 -1.64 4.40
N PHE A 97 23.03 -0.65 4.33
CA PHE A 97 21.72 -0.46 4.92
C PHE A 97 20.99 -1.80 5.17
N VAL A 98 20.84 -2.20 6.44
CA VAL A 98 20.02 -3.37 6.82
C VAL A 98 18.56 -2.96 6.66
N SER A 99 17.96 -3.29 5.51
CA SER A 99 16.55 -3.03 5.28
C SER A 99 15.70 -3.91 6.20
N LYS A 100 14.72 -3.29 6.88
CA LYS A 100 13.74 -4.04 7.67
C LYS A 100 12.90 -4.94 6.74
N PRO A 101 12.43 -6.13 7.18
CA PRO A 101 11.63 -7.04 6.34
C PRO A 101 10.43 -6.37 5.65
N GLY A 102 9.74 -5.46 6.35
CA GLY A 102 8.63 -4.69 5.80
C GLY A 102 9.04 -3.78 4.64
N GLN A 103 10.21 -3.15 4.75
CA GLN A 103 10.75 -2.29 3.69
C GLN A 103 11.07 -3.08 2.41
N GLU A 104 11.64 -4.28 2.53
CA GLU A 104 11.90 -5.13 1.36
C GLU A 104 10.61 -5.54 0.63
N ILE A 105 9.56 -5.84 1.38
CA ILE A 105 8.24 -6.16 0.80
C ILE A 105 7.70 -4.96 0.04
N MET A 106 7.79 -3.76 0.61
CA MET A 106 7.36 -2.54 -0.07
C MET A 106 8.17 -2.27 -1.35
N ILE A 107 9.50 -2.40 -1.31
CA ILE A 107 10.37 -2.21 -2.48
C ILE A 107 9.99 -3.18 -3.60
N ARG A 108 9.76 -4.47 -3.29
CA ARG A 108 9.31 -5.46 -4.28
C ARG A 108 7.95 -5.11 -4.84
N SER A 109 7.01 -4.72 -3.98
CA SER A 109 5.66 -4.28 -4.40
C SER A 109 5.75 -3.09 -5.34
N PHE A 110 6.54 -2.08 -5.01
CA PHE A 110 6.73 -0.90 -5.86
C PHE A 110 7.33 -1.23 -7.23
N ARG A 111 8.33 -2.13 -7.28
CA ARG A 111 8.89 -2.61 -8.55
C ARG A 111 7.86 -3.33 -9.39
N THR A 112 7.04 -4.21 -8.78
CA THR A 112 5.96 -4.90 -9.46
C THR A 112 4.94 -3.90 -10.01
N ILE A 113 4.43 -3.00 -9.16
CA ILE A 113 3.46 -1.98 -9.58
C ILE A 113 4.03 -1.11 -10.71
N ALA A 114 5.27 -0.63 -10.57
CA ALA A 114 5.91 0.22 -11.58
C ALA A 114 6.06 -0.48 -12.94
N SER A 115 6.26 -1.82 -12.95
CA SER A 115 6.35 -2.60 -14.19
C SER A 115 4.99 -2.89 -14.85
N GLU A 116 3.89 -2.71 -14.11
CA GLU A 116 2.53 -2.97 -14.58
C GLU A 116 1.74 -1.68 -14.88
N LEU A 117 2.33 -0.49 -14.64
CA LEU A 117 1.71 0.79 -14.99
C LEU A 117 1.46 0.88 -16.49
N LYS A 118 0.27 1.34 -16.89
CA LYS A 118 -0.08 1.61 -18.29
C LYS A 118 0.60 2.88 -18.81
N HIS A 119 0.82 3.84 -17.92
CA HIS A 119 1.44 5.14 -18.22
C HIS A 119 2.68 5.33 -17.34
N PRO A 120 3.84 4.68 -17.65
CA PRO A 120 5.02 4.74 -16.79
C PRO A 120 5.74 6.10 -16.83
N ASP A 121 5.51 6.92 -17.86
CA ASP A 121 6.21 8.19 -18.14
C ASP A 121 5.56 9.37 -17.42
N ILE A 122 5.24 9.22 -16.15
CA ILE A 122 4.75 10.30 -15.29
C ILE A 122 5.89 10.87 -14.44
N PRO A 123 5.88 12.19 -14.12
CA PRO A 123 6.88 12.82 -13.26
C PRO A 123 7.06 12.06 -11.94
N LEU A 124 8.31 12.05 -11.44
CA LEU A 124 8.70 11.24 -10.29
C LEU A 124 7.88 11.54 -9.03
N ASP A 125 7.58 12.79 -8.78
CA ASP A 125 6.79 13.25 -7.65
C ASP A 125 5.38 12.64 -7.66
N ARG A 126 4.71 12.69 -8.79
CA ARG A 126 3.38 12.08 -8.99
C ARG A 126 3.45 10.56 -9.00
N LYS A 127 4.47 9.98 -9.66
CA LYS A 127 4.70 8.54 -9.69
C LYS A 127 4.87 7.97 -8.29
N TRP A 128 5.66 8.65 -7.45
CA TRP A 128 5.89 8.21 -6.08
C TRP A 128 4.59 8.07 -5.28
N VAL A 129 3.74 9.07 -5.30
CA VAL A 129 2.45 9.03 -4.59
C VAL A 129 1.50 8.00 -5.22
N LEU A 130 1.46 7.90 -6.55
CA LEU A 130 0.64 6.92 -7.24
C LEU A 130 1.03 5.47 -6.86
N LEU A 131 2.31 5.15 -6.82
CA LEU A 131 2.78 3.81 -6.39
C LEU A 131 2.33 3.47 -4.96
N HIS A 132 2.35 4.45 -4.04
CA HIS A 132 1.82 4.28 -2.70
C HIS A 132 0.30 4.03 -2.70
N THR A 133 -0.46 4.76 -3.51
CA THR A 133 -1.92 4.59 -3.60
C THR A 133 -2.30 3.24 -4.17
N ILE A 134 -1.63 2.77 -5.23
CA ILE A 134 -1.85 1.43 -5.79
C ILE A 134 -1.41 0.35 -4.81
N HIS A 135 -0.26 0.52 -4.13
CA HIS A 135 0.18 -0.43 -3.10
C HIS A 135 -0.86 -0.61 -1.98
N THR A 136 -1.49 0.49 -1.56
CA THR A 136 -2.49 0.48 -0.47
C THR A 136 -3.81 -0.12 -0.88
N THR A 137 -4.23 0.06 -2.14
CA THR A 137 -5.56 -0.33 -2.64
C THR A 137 -5.54 -1.63 -3.42
N ALA A 138 -4.37 -2.05 -3.92
CA ALA A 138 -4.19 -3.09 -4.94
C ALA A 138 -5.05 -2.84 -6.20
N ASP A 139 -5.31 -1.57 -6.55
CA ASP A 139 -6.23 -1.15 -7.59
C ASP A 139 -5.52 -0.24 -8.61
N PHE A 140 -5.27 -0.76 -9.81
CA PHE A 140 -4.64 0.00 -10.90
C PHE A 140 -5.56 1.06 -11.52
N ASP A 141 -6.88 1.07 -11.23
CA ASP A 141 -7.74 2.18 -11.62
C ASP A 141 -7.29 3.52 -10.99
N MET A 142 -6.44 3.47 -9.96
CA MET A 142 -5.82 4.66 -9.39
C MET A 142 -5.07 5.50 -10.45
N GLU A 143 -4.47 4.90 -11.48
CA GLU A 143 -3.83 5.63 -12.58
C GLU A 143 -4.79 6.61 -13.28
N ASN A 144 -6.06 6.23 -13.40
CA ASN A 144 -7.08 6.99 -14.11
C ASN A 144 -7.73 8.10 -13.27
N ILE A 145 -7.65 7.99 -11.94
CA ILE A 145 -8.35 8.88 -11.01
C ILE A 145 -7.43 9.64 -10.06
N PHE A 146 -6.13 9.36 -10.11
CA PHE A 146 -5.12 10.12 -9.39
C PHE A 146 -4.83 11.44 -10.13
N TYR A 147 -4.99 12.53 -9.42
CA TYR A 147 -4.66 13.86 -9.91
C TYR A 147 -3.73 14.55 -8.91
N ALA A 148 -2.68 15.18 -9.40
CA ALA A 148 -1.85 16.09 -8.62
C ALA A 148 -1.45 17.26 -9.53
N ASP A 149 -1.42 18.46 -8.97
CA ASP A 149 -0.84 19.61 -9.68
C ASP A 149 0.65 19.35 -9.94
N GLU A 150 1.20 20.04 -10.92
CA GLU A 150 2.62 20.01 -11.18
C GLU A 150 3.40 20.48 -9.95
N GLU A 151 4.45 19.75 -9.58
CA GLU A 151 5.28 20.01 -8.40
C GLU A 151 4.53 20.06 -7.05
N ALA A 152 3.25 19.66 -6.98
CA ALA A 152 2.49 19.73 -5.74
C ALA A 152 3.11 18.91 -4.60
N VAL A 153 3.58 17.71 -4.90
CA VAL A 153 4.19 16.81 -3.90
C VAL A 153 5.48 17.41 -3.35
N ASP A 154 6.37 17.88 -4.24
CA ASP A 154 7.63 18.50 -3.87
C ASP A 154 7.43 19.79 -3.10
N SER A 155 6.51 20.67 -3.56
CA SER A 155 6.17 21.92 -2.91
C SER A 155 5.64 21.72 -1.48
N ILE A 156 4.70 20.79 -1.30
CA ILE A 156 4.16 20.45 0.03
C ILE A 156 5.28 19.85 0.92
N TYR A 157 6.06 18.91 0.38
CA TYR A 157 7.17 18.30 1.13
C TYR A 157 8.17 19.34 1.63
N ARG A 158 8.59 20.28 0.76
CA ARG A 158 9.53 21.36 1.13
C ARG A 158 8.96 22.29 2.18
N ALA A 159 7.66 22.62 2.12
CA ALA A 159 7.02 23.46 3.13
C ALA A 159 6.99 22.79 4.52
N LEU A 160 6.75 21.48 4.57
CA LEU A 160 6.71 20.70 5.80
C LEU A 160 8.13 20.42 6.33
N SER A 161 9.04 19.93 5.50
CA SER A 161 10.41 19.56 5.90
C SER A 161 11.28 20.79 6.22
N GLY A 162 11.02 21.92 5.57
CA GLY A 162 11.69 23.20 5.82
C GLY A 162 11.18 23.93 7.07
N GLY A 163 10.23 23.36 7.81
CA GLY A 163 9.69 23.92 9.05
C GLY A 163 8.82 25.17 8.87
N LYS A 164 8.45 25.51 7.63
CA LYS A 164 7.57 26.64 7.33
C LYS A 164 6.16 26.41 7.88
N VAL A 165 5.69 25.15 7.82
CA VAL A 165 4.42 24.71 8.38
C VAL A 165 4.66 23.45 9.19
N LYS A 166 4.04 23.37 10.38
CA LYS A 166 4.23 22.26 11.33
C LYS A 166 2.97 21.45 11.57
N THR A 167 1.84 21.90 11.05
CA THR A 167 0.55 21.29 11.35
C THR A 167 -0.07 20.64 10.10
N ILE A 168 -0.52 19.41 10.29
CA ILE A 168 -1.37 18.67 9.35
C ILE A 168 -2.76 18.58 9.98
N VAL A 169 -3.78 19.04 9.28
CA VAL A 169 -5.18 18.98 9.73
C VAL A 169 -5.92 17.90 8.98
N THR A 170 -6.59 17.00 9.69
CA THR A 170 -7.43 15.95 9.09
C THR A 170 -8.91 16.16 9.39
N ASP A 171 -9.77 15.72 8.47
CA ASP A 171 -11.24 15.80 8.63
C ASP A 171 -11.78 14.82 9.67
N VAL A 172 -11.13 13.67 9.84
CA VAL A 172 -11.53 12.62 10.79
C VAL A 172 -10.33 11.97 11.46
N THR A 173 -10.54 11.45 12.68
CA THR A 173 -9.51 10.79 13.48
C THR A 173 -8.90 9.57 12.78
N MET A 174 -9.68 8.84 11.98
CA MET A 174 -9.18 7.69 11.24
C MET A 174 -8.07 8.08 10.25
N ALA A 175 -8.18 9.23 9.57
CA ALA A 175 -7.13 9.72 8.69
C ALA A 175 -5.87 10.11 9.50
N ALA A 176 -6.05 10.79 10.63
CA ALA A 176 -4.94 11.14 11.53
C ALA A 176 -4.18 9.91 12.02
N SER A 177 -4.90 8.86 12.42
CA SER A 177 -4.33 7.62 12.95
C SER A 177 -3.49 6.84 11.93
N GLY A 178 -3.72 7.04 10.64
CA GLY A 178 -2.97 6.39 9.56
C GLY A 178 -1.65 7.09 9.21
N ILE A 179 -1.39 8.30 9.72
CA ILE A 179 -0.16 9.03 9.46
C ILE A 179 0.95 8.50 10.37
N ARG A 180 2.11 8.20 9.80
CA ARG A 180 3.23 7.55 10.48
C ARG A 180 3.87 8.47 11.53
N LYS A 181 3.87 8.02 12.78
CA LYS A 181 4.46 8.77 13.90
C LYS A 181 5.95 9.05 13.71
N GLY A 182 6.73 8.06 13.24
CA GLY A 182 8.15 8.23 12.98
C GLY A 182 8.46 9.34 11.97
N ALA A 183 7.63 9.48 10.92
CA ALA A 183 7.76 10.58 9.96
C ALA A 183 7.43 11.94 10.59
N LEU A 184 6.39 12.00 11.41
CA LEU A 184 6.01 13.22 12.15
C LEU A 184 7.11 13.68 13.11
N GLU A 185 7.65 12.75 13.90
CA GLU A 185 8.76 13.01 14.82
C GLU A 185 10.01 13.49 14.09
N ARG A 186 10.38 12.81 13.00
CA ARG A 186 11.56 13.18 12.18
C ARG A 186 11.47 14.58 11.60
N LEU A 187 10.27 15.02 11.20
CA LEU A 187 10.05 16.33 10.57
C LEU A 187 9.55 17.39 11.54
N GLY A 188 9.35 17.05 12.82
CA GLY A 188 8.84 17.98 13.84
C GLY A 188 7.42 18.47 13.57
N LEU A 189 6.55 17.57 13.03
CA LEU A 189 5.19 17.86 12.63
C LEU A 189 4.18 17.35 13.66
N GLU A 190 3.04 18.01 13.73
CA GLU A 190 1.88 17.58 14.49
C GLU A 190 0.66 17.31 13.59
N VAL A 191 -0.18 16.37 14.00
CA VAL A 191 -1.47 16.11 13.33
C VAL A 191 -2.61 16.52 14.25
N LYS A 192 -3.53 17.31 13.74
CA LYS A 192 -4.72 17.78 14.46
C LYS A 192 -6.00 17.32 13.77
N CYS A 193 -6.94 16.83 14.57
CA CYS A 193 -8.31 16.55 14.16
C CYS A 193 -9.25 17.16 15.18
N TYR A 194 -10.02 18.14 14.76
CA TYR A 194 -10.91 18.90 15.62
C TYR A 194 -12.26 18.24 15.93
N LEU A 195 -12.52 17.07 15.34
CA LEU A 195 -13.84 16.41 15.42
C LEU A 195 -14.30 16.12 16.86
N ALA A 196 -13.38 15.91 17.78
CA ALA A 196 -13.64 15.65 19.20
C ALA A 196 -13.60 16.92 20.08
N ASP A 197 -13.25 18.09 19.53
CA ASP A 197 -13.21 19.34 20.27
C ASP A 197 -14.62 19.76 20.72
N PRO A 198 -14.86 20.05 21.99
CA PRO A 198 -16.18 20.47 22.48
C PRO A 198 -16.77 21.68 21.76
N ARG A 199 -15.92 22.65 21.36
CA ARG A 199 -16.31 23.86 20.61
C ARG A 199 -16.94 23.50 19.25
N VAL A 200 -16.52 22.38 18.65
CA VAL A 200 -17.03 21.89 17.36
C VAL A 200 -18.50 21.45 17.50
N ALA A 201 -18.86 20.76 18.58
CA ALA A 201 -20.24 20.31 18.78
C ALA A 201 -21.19 21.50 18.97
N GLU A 202 -20.79 22.49 19.75
CA GLU A 202 -21.54 23.73 19.96
C GLU A 202 -21.70 24.52 18.65
N MET A 203 -20.59 24.75 17.94
CA MET A 203 -20.59 25.45 16.65
C MET A 203 -21.50 24.76 15.64
N ALA A 204 -21.40 23.43 15.50
CA ALA A 204 -22.18 22.65 14.57
C ALA A 204 -23.70 22.80 14.84
N SER A 205 -24.11 22.71 16.10
CA SER A 205 -25.49 22.89 16.51
C SER A 205 -26.01 24.33 16.26
N ARG A 206 -25.23 25.33 16.68
CA ARG A 206 -25.61 26.74 16.53
C ARG A 206 -25.73 27.18 15.07
N MET A 207 -24.87 26.66 14.19
CA MET A 207 -24.82 27.05 12.78
C MET A 207 -25.56 26.09 11.85
N ASN A 208 -26.13 25.03 12.38
CA ASN A 208 -26.82 23.95 11.62
C ASN A 208 -25.92 23.39 10.49
N ILE A 209 -24.68 23.06 10.84
CA ILE A 209 -23.66 22.46 9.93
C ILE A 209 -23.17 21.14 10.50
N THR A 210 -22.45 20.35 9.69
CA THR A 210 -21.85 19.10 10.17
C THR A 210 -20.69 19.38 11.14
N ARG A 211 -20.43 18.45 12.06
CA ARG A 211 -19.27 18.56 12.97
C ARG A 211 -17.95 18.65 12.21
N THR A 212 -17.82 17.97 11.07
CA THR A 212 -16.62 18.05 10.24
C THR A 212 -16.44 19.43 9.60
N GLN A 213 -17.53 20.09 9.17
CA GLN A 213 -17.48 21.49 8.70
C GLN A 213 -17.07 22.44 9.83
N ALA A 214 -17.68 22.31 11.02
CA ALA A 214 -17.33 23.11 12.17
C ALA A 214 -15.86 22.91 12.59
N GLY A 215 -15.37 21.67 12.54
CA GLY A 215 -13.98 21.35 12.81
C GLY A 215 -13.01 22.02 11.83
N ILE A 216 -13.34 22.09 10.53
CA ILE A 216 -12.49 22.79 9.56
C ILE A 216 -12.52 24.30 9.78
N ARG A 217 -13.66 24.89 10.17
CA ARG A 217 -13.69 26.33 10.54
C ARG A 217 -12.75 26.64 11.67
N LEU A 218 -12.84 25.86 12.76
CA LEU A 218 -11.97 26.03 13.92
C LEU A 218 -10.49 25.80 13.56
N ALA A 219 -10.23 24.76 12.77
CA ALA A 219 -8.88 24.47 12.28
C ALA A 219 -8.28 25.63 11.46
N THR A 220 -9.08 26.28 10.60
CA THR A 220 -8.60 27.41 9.78
C THR A 220 -8.41 28.69 10.57
N GLU A 221 -9.10 28.87 11.69
CA GLU A 221 -8.85 29.99 12.61
C GLU A 221 -7.48 29.83 13.33
N GLU A 222 -7.10 28.61 13.66
CA GLU A 222 -5.86 28.31 14.38
C GLU A 222 -4.66 28.02 13.45
N HIS A 223 -4.90 27.38 12.30
CA HIS A 223 -3.86 26.94 11.35
C HIS A 223 -4.26 27.20 9.89
N PRO A 224 -4.38 28.48 9.47
CA PRO A 224 -4.87 28.82 8.13
C PRO A 224 -3.98 28.33 6.98
N ASP A 225 -2.72 28.04 7.27
CA ASP A 225 -1.67 27.64 6.34
C ASP A 225 -1.30 26.14 6.40
N ALA A 226 -1.97 25.35 7.23
CA ALA A 226 -1.68 23.91 7.40
C ALA A 226 -1.79 23.10 6.11
N LEU A 227 -1.23 21.87 6.12
CA LEU A 227 -1.62 20.84 5.16
C LEU A 227 -2.98 20.28 5.54
N TYR A 228 -4.00 20.44 4.70
CA TYR A 228 -5.34 19.93 4.94
C TYR A 228 -5.58 18.60 4.23
N VAL A 229 -6.13 17.61 4.95
CA VAL A 229 -6.27 16.22 4.50
C VAL A 229 -7.69 15.74 4.71
N PHE A 230 -8.36 15.38 3.62
CA PHE A 230 -9.74 14.92 3.61
C PHE A 230 -9.83 13.48 3.12
N GLY A 231 -10.24 12.58 4.01
CA GLY A 231 -10.41 11.15 3.70
C GLY A 231 -11.85 10.67 3.77
N ASN A 232 -12.73 11.42 4.42
CA ASN A 232 -14.09 10.96 4.68
C ASN A 232 -15.18 11.98 4.36
N ALA A 233 -15.01 13.26 4.71
CA ALA A 233 -16.09 14.24 4.74
C ALA A 233 -16.06 15.22 3.56
N PRO A 234 -16.87 15.01 2.50
CA PRO A 234 -16.98 15.95 1.39
C PRO A 234 -17.41 17.36 1.82
N THR A 235 -18.33 17.43 2.80
CA THR A 235 -18.80 18.72 3.34
C THR A 235 -17.70 19.52 4.02
N ALA A 236 -16.75 18.86 4.67
CA ALA A 236 -15.57 19.50 5.24
C ALA A 236 -14.63 20.06 4.16
N LEU A 237 -14.42 19.33 3.07
CA LEU A 237 -13.65 19.81 1.92
C LEU A 237 -14.32 21.02 1.26
N MET A 238 -15.64 20.98 1.08
CA MET A 238 -16.40 22.11 0.54
C MET A 238 -16.31 23.35 1.44
N GLU A 239 -16.29 23.14 2.77
CA GLU A 239 -16.11 24.23 3.73
C GLU A 239 -14.72 24.85 3.60
N LEU A 240 -13.64 24.06 3.51
CA LEU A 240 -12.31 24.60 3.26
C LEU A 240 -12.27 25.41 1.95
N CYS A 241 -12.84 24.90 0.87
CA CYS A 241 -12.92 25.63 -0.40
C CYS A 241 -13.66 26.97 -0.24
N SER A 242 -14.73 27.01 0.55
CA SER A 242 -15.45 28.26 0.85
C SER A 242 -14.58 29.25 1.64
N LEU A 243 -13.81 28.77 2.62
CA LEU A 243 -12.91 29.59 3.43
C LEU A 243 -11.73 30.11 2.61
N MET A 244 -11.14 29.30 1.75
CA MET A 244 -10.09 29.73 0.79
C MET A 244 -10.58 30.83 -0.14
N ARG A 245 -11.81 30.68 -0.70
CA ARG A 245 -12.42 31.71 -1.58
C ARG A 245 -12.63 33.04 -0.86
N ARG A 246 -12.87 33.02 0.45
CA ARG A 246 -13.02 34.21 1.29
C ARG A 246 -11.69 34.75 1.82
N GLY A 247 -10.56 34.18 1.43
CA GLY A 247 -9.24 34.56 1.92
C GLY A 247 -8.99 34.23 3.41
N LYS A 248 -9.78 33.34 4.01
CA LYS A 248 -9.66 32.93 5.42
C LYS A 248 -8.72 31.74 5.62
N ALA A 249 -8.37 31.03 4.57
CA ALA A 249 -7.42 29.94 4.57
C ALA A 249 -6.48 30.06 3.36
N CYS A 250 -5.20 29.78 3.56
CA CYS A 250 -4.16 29.72 2.53
C CYS A 250 -3.28 28.49 2.76
N PRO A 251 -3.82 27.28 2.60
CA PRO A 251 -3.09 26.04 2.88
C PRO A 251 -1.82 25.90 2.08
N VAL A 252 -0.78 25.28 2.65
CA VAL A 252 0.42 24.90 1.87
C VAL A 252 0.11 23.78 0.89
N GLY A 253 -0.98 23.06 1.10
CA GLY A 253 -1.49 22.04 0.20
C GLY A 253 -2.77 21.40 0.71
N VAL A 254 -3.47 20.70 -0.18
CA VAL A 254 -4.69 19.99 0.16
C VAL A 254 -4.66 18.57 -0.44
N VAL A 255 -4.90 17.57 0.39
CA VAL A 255 -5.16 16.18 -0.02
C VAL A 255 -6.66 15.94 -0.02
N GLY A 256 -7.25 15.82 -1.22
CA GLY A 256 -8.69 15.64 -1.43
C GLY A 256 -9.05 14.22 -1.84
N ALA A 257 -9.19 13.33 -0.87
CA ALA A 257 -9.57 11.93 -1.08
C ALA A 257 -10.83 11.49 -0.30
N PRO A 258 -11.87 12.34 -0.12
CA PRO A 258 -13.09 11.85 0.54
C PRO A 258 -13.76 10.76 -0.28
N VAL A 259 -14.35 9.77 0.40
CA VAL A 259 -15.08 8.65 -0.20
C VAL A 259 -16.57 8.85 -0.02
N GLY A 260 -17.40 8.39 -0.97
CA GLY A 260 -18.83 8.36 -0.78
C GLY A 260 -19.66 8.63 -2.05
N PHE A 261 -20.94 8.96 -1.83
CA PHE A 261 -21.93 9.05 -2.92
C PHE A 261 -22.65 10.41 -2.99
N VAL A 262 -22.56 11.23 -1.94
CA VAL A 262 -23.24 12.54 -1.86
C VAL A 262 -22.17 13.64 -1.77
N ASN A 263 -22.20 14.60 -2.68
CA ASN A 263 -21.29 15.75 -2.77
C ASN A 263 -19.80 15.41 -2.89
N VAL A 264 -19.43 14.14 -3.09
CA VAL A 264 -18.01 13.71 -3.13
C VAL A 264 -17.34 14.24 -4.38
N ARG A 265 -17.95 14.03 -5.55
CA ARG A 265 -17.41 14.51 -6.83
C ARG A 265 -17.37 16.02 -6.87
N GLU A 266 -18.45 16.66 -6.42
CA GLU A 266 -18.60 18.12 -6.37
C GLU A 266 -17.52 18.76 -5.49
N SER A 267 -17.26 18.22 -4.30
CA SER A 267 -16.21 18.73 -3.39
C SER A 267 -14.82 18.69 -4.02
N LYS A 268 -14.49 17.61 -4.74
CA LYS A 268 -13.23 17.43 -5.45
C LYS A 268 -13.10 18.38 -6.66
N TYR A 269 -14.17 18.59 -7.41
CA TYR A 269 -14.21 19.57 -8.47
C TYR A 269 -14.03 21.01 -7.95
N MET A 270 -14.67 21.33 -6.82
CA MET A 270 -14.46 22.63 -6.16
C MET A 270 -12.98 22.82 -5.79
N LEU A 271 -12.35 21.81 -5.17
CA LEU A 271 -10.93 21.88 -4.85
C LEU A 271 -10.08 22.04 -6.11
N LYS A 272 -10.36 21.27 -7.16
CA LYS A 272 -9.59 21.30 -8.42
C LYS A 272 -9.58 22.68 -9.08
N SER A 273 -10.60 23.50 -8.85
CA SER A 273 -10.70 24.86 -9.42
C SER A 273 -9.75 25.90 -8.80
N PHE A 274 -9.12 25.60 -7.67
CA PHE A 274 -8.15 26.51 -7.05
C PHE A 274 -6.76 26.29 -7.67
N THR A 275 -6.27 27.25 -8.42
CA THR A 275 -4.96 27.18 -9.11
C THR A 275 -3.77 27.55 -8.22
N ALA A 276 -4.00 28.35 -7.18
CA ALA A 276 -2.94 28.87 -6.31
C ALA A 276 -2.54 27.96 -5.15
N VAL A 277 -3.28 26.86 -4.89
CA VAL A 277 -3.04 25.96 -3.78
C VAL A 277 -2.65 24.59 -4.32
N PRO A 278 -1.44 24.10 -4.00
CA PRO A 278 -1.01 22.74 -4.36
C PRO A 278 -1.99 21.67 -3.87
N LYS A 279 -2.37 20.77 -4.75
CA LYS A 279 -3.35 19.74 -4.36
C LYS A 279 -3.10 18.40 -4.99
N ILE A 280 -3.51 17.36 -4.24
CA ILE A 280 -3.54 15.97 -4.67
C ILE A 280 -4.94 15.45 -4.45
N ILE A 281 -5.56 14.90 -5.49
CA ILE A 281 -6.96 14.50 -5.49
C ILE A 281 -7.08 13.05 -5.99
N ILE A 282 -7.90 12.25 -5.30
CA ILE A 282 -8.42 11.01 -5.86
C ILE A 282 -9.79 11.31 -6.46
N GLU A 283 -9.87 11.39 -7.76
CA GLU A 283 -11.09 11.81 -8.47
C GLU A 283 -12.24 10.79 -8.31
N GLY A 284 -13.43 11.19 -8.69
CA GLY A 284 -14.60 10.32 -8.63
C GLY A 284 -15.08 10.06 -7.20
N ARG A 285 -15.64 8.87 -6.97
CA ARG A 285 -16.23 8.44 -5.69
C ARG A 285 -15.29 7.67 -4.79
N LYS A 286 -14.20 7.11 -5.35
CA LYS A 286 -13.17 6.38 -4.61
C LYS A 286 -12.40 7.35 -3.71
N GLY A 287 -11.86 6.83 -2.62
CA GLY A 287 -11.14 7.60 -1.62
C GLY A 287 -11.11 6.82 -0.30
N GLY A 288 -11.01 7.56 0.81
CA GLY A 288 -11.06 7.01 2.15
C GLY A 288 -9.93 7.50 3.03
N SER A 289 -10.12 7.41 4.34
CA SER A 289 -9.14 7.85 5.34
C SER A 289 -7.80 7.14 5.20
N ASN A 290 -7.81 5.84 4.89
CA ASN A 290 -6.61 5.07 4.65
C ASN A 290 -5.82 5.62 3.44
N LEU A 291 -6.52 5.91 2.33
CA LEU A 291 -5.90 6.42 1.12
C LEU A 291 -5.36 7.86 1.32
N ALA A 292 -6.11 8.69 2.03
CA ALA A 292 -5.67 10.04 2.40
C ALA A 292 -4.39 10.01 3.26
N ALA A 293 -4.35 9.14 4.28
CA ALA A 293 -3.16 8.94 5.11
C ALA A 293 -1.98 8.39 4.31
N THR A 294 -2.22 7.48 3.37
CA THR A 294 -1.18 6.95 2.47
C THR A 294 -0.55 8.05 1.62
N ILE A 295 -1.35 8.95 1.06
CA ILE A 295 -0.84 10.09 0.29
C ILE A 295 0.05 10.98 1.17
N VAL A 296 -0.39 11.29 2.40
CA VAL A 296 0.43 12.05 3.35
C VAL A 296 1.73 11.32 3.66
N ASN A 297 1.69 10.04 3.97
CA ASN A 297 2.89 9.24 4.25
C ASN A 297 3.87 9.22 3.07
N ALA A 298 3.36 9.19 1.84
CA ALA A 298 4.19 9.30 0.64
C ALA A 298 4.86 10.68 0.53
N ILE A 299 4.13 11.77 0.82
CA ILE A 299 4.69 13.12 0.86
C ILE A 299 5.78 13.23 1.93
N LEU A 300 5.54 12.75 3.15
CA LEU A 300 6.49 12.83 4.26
C LEU A 300 7.81 12.07 4.03
N CYS A 301 7.83 11.13 3.08
CA CYS A 301 9.00 10.35 2.68
C CYS A 301 9.44 10.67 1.24
N PHE A 302 9.12 11.83 0.71
CA PHE A 302 9.38 12.16 -0.70
C PHE A 302 10.88 12.23 -1.03
N ASP A 303 11.74 12.52 -0.08
CA ASP A 303 13.20 12.47 -0.22
C ASP A 303 13.74 11.06 -0.59
N ASP A 304 12.96 9.99 -0.37
CA ASP A 304 13.28 8.62 -0.79
C ASP A 304 12.83 8.29 -2.22
N ALA A 305 12.05 9.16 -2.85
CA ALA A 305 11.45 8.90 -4.16
C ALA A 305 12.49 8.67 -5.27
N GLY A 306 13.60 9.40 -5.25
CA GLY A 306 14.64 9.31 -6.27
C GLY A 306 15.29 7.93 -6.39
N GLN A 307 15.30 7.17 -5.30
CA GLN A 307 15.85 5.81 -5.25
C GLN A 307 14.74 4.74 -5.26
N LEU A 308 13.48 5.13 -5.27
CA LEU A 308 12.31 4.26 -5.11
C LEU A 308 12.45 3.31 -3.89
N LEU A 309 12.89 3.86 -2.75
CA LEU A 309 13.09 3.14 -1.49
C LEU A 309 11.97 3.45 -0.48
N PRO A 310 10.75 2.91 -0.64
CA PRO A 310 9.65 3.16 0.30
C PRO A 310 9.92 2.49 1.65
N GLY A 311 9.23 2.98 2.70
CA GLY A 311 9.16 2.28 3.99
C GLY A 311 10.25 2.68 5.00
N ARG A 312 10.87 3.85 4.87
CA ARG A 312 11.84 4.36 5.84
C ARG A 312 11.31 4.36 7.29
N ASP A 313 10.08 4.78 7.48
CA ASP A 313 9.44 4.96 8.79
C ASP A 313 8.53 3.77 9.19
N LEU A 314 8.79 2.56 8.65
CA LEU A 314 8.09 1.32 9.00
C LEU A 314 8.65 0.66 10.25
#